data_39a5b327ca002c52eef4900729dae4e1
#
_entry.id   39a5b327ca002c52eef4900729dae4e1
#
_cell.length_a   1.000
_cell.length_b   1.000
_cell.length_c   1.000
_cell.angle_alpha   90.00
_cell.angle_beta   90.00
_cell.angle_gamma   90.00
#
_symmetry.space_group_name_H-M   'P 1'
#
loop_
_entity.id
_entity.type
_entity.pdbx_description
1 polymer ?
#
loop_
_entity_poly.entity_id
_entity_poly.type
_entity_poly.pdbx_seq_one_letter_code
_entity_poly.pdbx_strand_id
1 'polypeptide(L)'
;MAVEDVEPNHWVVWGLDLPGFYCRARSQEEAVALAPTELSRYFAWLRNHGYRDLLRQNRIEIEIVETFRSYVSDGMYIVNSFFEDDLRPLEAQEVEFNLWLLDRTREDLIASLEQIQPEKKVIAIPNEVHVSILGILEHIAWTEWWTFERLDIAAPRAQMPADPYQLLDAVRAQTKSLLPDLVGKELVIEKQKERWSPRKILRRTLWHERDHTHHITKLGSYI
;
A
#
# COMPACT_ATOMS: atom_id res chain seq x y z
N MET A 1 4.97 8.57 13.48
CA MET A 1 3.80 8.02 12.77
C MET A 1 2.82 9.13 12.47
N ALA A 2 1.99 8.99 11.42
CA ALA A 2 0.89 9.91 11.10
C ALA A 2 -0.45 9.16 11.10
N VAL A 3 -1.56 9.89 11.21
CA VAL A 3 -2.91 9.31 11.26
C VAL A 3 -3.79 9.92 10.17
N GLU A 4 -4.62 9.10 9.53
CA GLU A 4 -5.54 9.51 8.48
C GLU A 4 -6.90 8.82 8.64
N ASP A 5 -8.01 9.56 8.44
CA ASP A 5 -9.32 8.96 8.21
C ASP A 5 -9.51 8.74 6.70
N VAL A 6 -9.23 7.55 6.21
CA VAL A 6 -9.31 7.26 4.76
C VAL A 6 -10.75 7.19 4.25
N GLU A 7 -11.68 6.78 5.12
CA GLU A 7 -13.13 6.67 4.86
C GLU A 7 -13.89 6.78 6.18
N PRO A 8 -15.21 7.00 6.15
CA PRO A 8 -16.03 6.98 7.37
C PRO A 8 -15.81 5.69 8.17
N ASN A 9 -15.43 5.84 9.45
CA ASN A 9 -15.08 4.74 10.37
C ASN A 9 -13.86 3.90 9.92
N HIS A 10 -12.97 4.46 9.11
CA HIS A 10 -11.71 3.83 8.73
C HIS A 10 -10.53 4.77 8.99
N TRP A 11 -9.90 4.59 10.13
CA TRP A 11 -8.70 5.31 10.53
C TRP A 11 -7.46 4.46 10.33
N VAL A 12 -6.41 5.05 9.77
CA VAL A 12 -5.13 4.39 9.54
C VAL A 12 -4.01 5.15 10.23
N VAL A 13 -3.21 4.43 11.00
CA VAL A 13 -1.90 4.90 11.48
C VAL A 13 -0.83 4.47 10.49
N TRP A 14 -0.04 5.39 10.01
CA TRP A 14 1.04 5.19 9.06
C TRP A 14 2.41 5.25 9.73
N GLY A 15 3.27 4.28 9.46
CA GLY A 15 4.68 4.34 9.83
C GLY A 15 5.47 5.16 8.82
N LEU A 16 5.77 6.42 9.14
CA LEU A 16 6.51 7.30 8.22
C LEU A 16 7.95 6.81 8.01
N ASP A 17 8.62 6.38 9.08
CA ASP A 17 9.98 5.81 9.05
C ASP A 17 10.00 4.28 8.84
N LEU A 18 8.85 3.66 8.64
CA LEU A 18 8.68 2.22 8.51
C LEU A 18 7.79 1.91 7.30
N PRO A 19 8.33 1.97 6.08
CA PRO A 19 7.57 1.69 4.86
C PRO A 19 6.83 0.35 4.95
N GLY A 20 5.59 0.32 4.50
CA GLY A 20 4.73 -0.86 4.57
C GLY A 20 4.10 -1.14 5.94
N PHE A 21 4.50 -0.43 7.02
CA PHE A 21 3.75 -0.49 8.27
C PHE A 21 2.50 0.38 8.21
N TYR A 22 1.38 -0.21 8.58
CA TYR A 22 0.13 0.48 8.85
C TYR A 22 -0.68 -0.28 9.89
N CYS A 23 -1.58 0.43 10.55
CA CYS A 23 -2.56 -0.13 11.46
C CYS A 23 -3.91 0.56 11.21
N ARG A 24 -5.00 -0.20 11.13
CA ARG A 24 -6.33 0.38 10.89
C ARG A 24 -7.34 0.00 11.96
N ALA A 25 -8.27 0.91 12.25
CA ALA A 25 -9.38 0.71 13.15
C ALA A 25 -10.59 1.59 12.78
N ARG A 26 -11.66 1.50 13.58
CA ARG A 26 -12.89 2.27 13.36
C ARG A 26 -12.82 3.70 13.87
N SER A 27 -11.92 3.97 14.80
CA SER A 27 -11.66 5.32 15.33
C SER A 27 -10.16 5.61 15.39
N GLN A 28 -9.81 6.88 15.50
CA GLN A 28 -8.43 7.33 15.69
C GLN A 28 -7.83 6.75 16.96
N GLU A 29 -8.56 6.83 18.07
CA GLU A 29 -8.12 6.35 19.39
C GLU A 29 -7.84 4.85 19.35
N GLU A 30 -8.71 4.07 18.70
CA GLU A 30 -8.54 2.64 18.56
C GLU A 30 -7.32 2.32 17.67
N ALA A 31 -7.13 3.00 16.54
CA ALA A 31 -6.00 2.79 15.64
C ALA A 31 -4.66 3.08 16.34
N VAL A 32 -4.58 4.19 17.10
CA VAL A 32 -3.38 4.55 17.88
C VAL A 32 -3.12 3.54 19.00
N ALA A 33 -4.16 3.07 19.70
CA ALA A 33 -4.03 2.07 20.77
C ALA A 33 -3.55 0.70 20.24
N LEU A 34 -3.94 0.33 19.01
CA LEU A 34 -3.51 -0.92 18.37
C LEU A 34 -2.10 -0.84 17.78
N ALA A 35 -1.59 0.34 17.46
CA ALA A 35 -0.32 0.52 16.75
C ALA A 35 0.87 -0.23 17.39
N PRO A 36 1.09 -0.27 18.71
CA PRO A 36 2.19 -1.03 19.32
C PRO A 36 2.12 -2.54 19.05
N THR A 37 0.91 -3.09 19.08
CA THR A 37 0.68 -4.53 18.82
C THR A 37 0.91 -4.84 17.34
N GLU A 38 0.35 -4.04 16.44
CA GLU A 38 0.53 -4.22 14.99
C GLU A 38 1.99 -3.98 14.56
N LEU A 39 2.70 -3.07 15.22
CA LEU A 39 4.13 -2.85 15.00
C LEU A 39 4.95 -4.10 15.37
N SER A 40 4.60 -4.74 16.48
CA SER A 40 5.23 -6.00 16.89
C SER A 40 4.99 -7.12 15.89
N ARG A 41 3.78 -7.20 15.31
CA ARG A 41 3.44 -8.12 14.23
C ARG A 41 4.20 -7.80 12.94
N TYR A 42 4.33 -6.52 12.60
CA TYR A 42 5.10 -6.10 11.44
C TYR A 42 6.58 -6.49 11.56
N PHE A 43 7.20 -6.30 12.71
CA PHE A 43 8.57 -6.74 12.94
C PHE A 43 8.72 -8.27 12.92
N ALA A 44 7.73 -9.01 13.40
CA ALA A 44 7.72 -10.47 13.26
C ALA A 44 7.65 -10.87 11.77
N TRP A 45 6.81 -10.20 10.98
CA TRP A 45 6.71 -10.40 9.54
C TRP A 45 8.04 -10.12 8.83
N LEU A 46 8.71 -9.01 9.11
CA LEU A 46 10.04 -8.68 8.56
C LEU A 46 11.07 -9.78 8.88
N ARG A 47 11.10 -10.26 10.12
CA ARG A 47 12.00 -11.36 10.54
C ARG A 47 11.72 -12.66 9.80
N ASN A 48 10.46 -13.01 9.63
CA ASN A 48 10.06 -14.22 8.93
C ASN A 48 10.49 -14.21 7.46
N HIS A 49 10.55 -13.02 6.85
CA HIS A 49 11.10 -12.81 5.50
C HIS A 49 12.62 -12.59 5.46
N GLY A 50 13.31 -12.77 6.59
CA GLY A 50 14.77 -12.72 6.65
C GLY A 50 15.37 -11.33 6.86
N TYR A 51 14.56 -10.28 7.06
CA TYR A 51 15.06 -8.93 7.34
C TYR A 51 15.37 -8.73 8.82
N ARG A 52 16.61 -8.38 9.15
CA ARG A 52 17.09 -8.32 10.54
C ARG A 52 17.62 -6.96 10.98
N ASP A 53 17.87 -6.03 10.05
CA ASP A 53 18.63 -4.81 10.36
C ASP A 53 17.84 -3.78 11.17
N LEU A 54 16.52 -3.63 10.96
CA LEU A 54 15.68 -2.72 11.76
C LEU A 54 15.51 -3.14 13.23
N LEU A 55 15.89 -4.36 13.58
CA LEU A 55 15.59 -4.97 14.89
C LEU A 55 16.69 -4.73 15.94
N ARG A 56 17.70 -3.94 15.60
CA ARG A 56 18.80 -3.61 16.52
C ARG A 56 18.44 -2.51 17.54
N GLN A 57 17.25 -1.89 17.40
CA GLN A 57 16.78 -0.89 18.36
C GLN A 57 16.16 -1.56 19.59
N ASN A 58 16.72 -1.32 20.76
CA ASN A 58 16.24 -1.89 22.03
C ASN A 58 14.96 -1.23 22.55
N ARG A 59 14.56 -0.08 22.02
CA ARG A 59 13.37 0.67 22.42
C ARG A 59 12.80 1.41 21.22
N ILE A 60 11.48 1.26 21.03
CA ILE A 60 10.73 1.99 20.01
C ILE A 60 9.77 2.91 20.75
N GLU A 61 9.85 4.19 20.45
CA GLU A 61 8.88 5.19 20.88
C GLU A 61 7.93 5.50 19.71
N ILE A 62 6.64 5.50 20.01
CA ILE A 62 5.60 5.84 19.04
C ILE A 62 5.13 7.26 19.34
N GLU A 63 5.32 8.15 18.38
CA GLU A 63 4.82 9.51 18.44
C GLU A 63 3.90 9.76 17.21
N ILE A 64 2.73 10.35 17.45
CA ILE A 64 1.84 10.82 16.39
C ILE A 64 2.20 12.26 16.09
N VAL A 65 2.84 12.48 14.94
CA VAL A 65 3.36 13.80 14.54
C VAL A 65 2.37 14.58 13.66
N GLU A 66 1.43 13.90 13.02
CA GLU A 66 0.48 14.54 12.11
C GLU A 66 -0.85 13.77 12.04
N THR A 67 -1.93 14.51 11.87
CA THR A 67 -3.28 13.93 11.63
C THR A 67 -3.89 14.61 10.41
N PHE A 68 -4.35 13.79 9.46
CA PHE A 68 -5.03 14.25 8.27
C PHE A 68 -6.47 13.76 8.24
N ARG A 69 -7.40 14.62 7.81
CA ARG A 69 -8.77 14.24 7.50
C ARG A 69 -8.99 14.27 6.00
N SER A 70 -9.31 13.12 5.43
CA SER A 70 -9.69 13.00 4.04
C SER A 70 -10.97 13.79 3.77
N TYR A 71 -11.07 14.36 2.59
CA TYR A 71 -12.23 15.14 2.20
C TYR A 71 -12.58 14.89 0.74
N VAL A 72 -13.83 15.13 0.38
CA VAL A 72 -14.30 15.01 -0.99
C VAL A 72 -14.06 16.34 -1.72
N SER A 73 -13.28 16.27 -2.79
CA SER A 73 -13.05 17.44 -3.67
C SER A 73 -14.17 17.60 -4.70
N ASP A 74 -14.12 18.67 -5.48
CA ASP A 74 -15.00 18.84 -6.62
C ASP A 74 -14.92 17.63 -7.56
N GLY A 75 -16.04 17.08 -7.96
CA GLY A 75 -16.10 15.87 -8.80
C GLY A 75 -16.13 14.54 -8.05
N MET A 76 -16.44 14.55 -6.76
CA MET A 76 -16.60 13.34 -5.93
C MET A 76 -15.29 12.55 -5.69
N TYR A 77 -14.13 13.17 -5.89
CA TYR A 77 -12.84 12.55 -5.63
C TYR A 77 -12.46 12.68 -4.16
N ILE A 78 -12.07 11.57 -3.52
CA ILE A 78 -11.59 11.55 -2.13
C ILE A 78 -10.12 11.91 -2.13
N VAL A 79 -9.79 13.04 -1.52
CA VAL A 79 -8.41 13.51 -1.33
C VAL A 79 -7.83 12.87 -0.08
N ASN A 80 -6.80 12.05 -0.27
CA ASN A 80 -6.10 11.35 0.80
C ASN A 80 -4.89 12.14 1.31
N SER A 81 -4.34 11.71 2.46
CA SER A 81 -3.26 12.39 3.14
C SER A 81 -2.04 12.64 2.26
N PHE A 82 -1.49 13.81 2.44
CA PHE A 82 -0.14 14.17 2.06
C PHE A 82 0.53 14.77 3.29
N PHE A 83 1.42 14.02 3.91
CA PHE A 83 2.11 14.40 5.14
C PHE A 83 3.34 15.24 4.84
N GLU A 84 3.85 15.96 5.85
CA GLU A 84 5.10 16.71 5.73
C GLU A 84 6.26 15.78 5.35
N ASP A 85 6.27 14.54 5.86
CA ASP A 85 7.24 13.51 5.50
C ASP A 85 7.23 13.17 4.00
N ASP A 86 6.08 13.27 3.33
CA ASP A 86 5.96 12.98 1.90
C ASP A 86 6.75 13.99 1.01
N LEU A 87 7.20 15.13 1.58
CA LEU A 87 8.06 16.10 0.90
C LEU A 87 9.53 15.65 0.85
N ARG A 88 9.97 14.76 1.74
CA ARG A 88 11.35 14.30 1.76
C ARG A 88 11.66 13.46 0.51
N PRO A 89 12.75 13.75 -0.22
CA PRO A 89 13.23 12.88 -1.28
C PRO A 89 13.52 11.47 -0.75
N LEU A 90 13.40 10.47 -1.62
CA LEU A 90 13.78 9.10 -1.29
C LEU A 90 15.31 8.96 -1.30
N GLU A 91 15.85 8.27 -0.31
CA GLU A 91 17.26 7.88 -0.28
C GLU A 91 17.48 6.53 -0.99
N ALA A 92 18.68 6.28 -1.47
CA ALA A 92 19.01 5.03 -2.17
C ALA A 92 18.74 3.79 -1.31
N GLN A 93 19.09 3.84 -0.03
CA GLN A 93 18.85 2.73 0.91
C GLN A 93 17.35 2.52 1.15
N GLU A 94 16.56 3.61 1.19
CA GLU A 94 15.10 3.50 1.31
C GLU A 94 14.50 2.83 0.07
N VAL A 95 14.97 3.18 -1.12
CA VAL A 95 14.52 2.55 -2.37
C VAL A 95 14.90 1.06 -2.40
N GLU A 96 16.10 0.69 -2.01
CA GLU A 96 16.53 -0.72 -1.92
C GLU A 96 15.63 -1.51 -0.96
N PHE A 97 15.37 -0.97 0.23
CA PHE A 97 14.47 -1.59 1.19
C PHE A 97 13.03 -1.69 0.68
N ASN A 98 12.52 -0.65 0.00
CA ASN A 98 11.18 -0.68 -0.58
C ASN A 98 11.06 -1.69 -1.74
N LEU A 99 12.08 -1.84 -2.57
CA LEU A 99 12.13 -2.89 -3.59
C LEU A 99 12.03 -4.28 -2.97
N TRP A 100 12.77 -4.52 -1.88
CA TRP A 100 12.69 -5.76 -1.12
C TRP A 100 11.28 -5.96 -0.52
N LEU A 101 10.67 -4.93 0.08
CA LEU A 101 9.31 -4.98 0.63
C LEU A 101 8.29 -5.34 -0.47
N LEU A 102 8.39 -4.70 -1.63
CA LEU A 102 7.50 -4.96 -2.77
C LEU A 102 7.56 -6.43 -3.25
N ASP A 103 8.75 -7.06 -3.18
CA ASP A 103 8.87 -8.49 -3.49
C ASP A 103 8.19 -9.35 -2.41
N ARG A 104 8.40 -9.05 -1.13
CA ARG A 104 7.81 -9.83 -0.02
C ARG A 104 6.29 -9.69 0.05
N THR A 105 5.77 -8.48 -0.16
CA THR A 105 4.29 -8.30 -0.19
C THR A 105 3.65 -9.03 -1.35
N ARG A 106 4.31 -9.09 -2.51
CA ARG A 106 3.86 -9.85 -3.67
C ARG A 106 3.89 -11.36 -3.42
N GLU A 107 4.93 -11.86 -2.77
CA GLU A 107 4.99 -13.28 -2.37
C GLU A 107 3.84 -13.66 -1.45
N ASP A 108 3.51 -12.82 -0.47
CA ASP A 108 2.37 -13.06 0.42
C ASP A 108 1.03 -13.03 -0.33
N LEU A 109 0.86 -12.10 -1.28
CA LEU A 109 -0.34 -12.05 -2.13
C LEU A 109 -0.49 -13.34 -2.94
N ILE A 110 0.57 -13.78 -3.62
CA ILE A 110 0.55 -15.00 -4.43
C ILE A 110 0.28 -16.23 -3.53
N ALA A 111 0.95 -16.33 -2.39
CA ALA A 111 0.72 -17.42 -1.43
C ALA A 111 -0.75 -17.46 -0.94
N SER A 112 -1.37 -16.30 -0.71
CA SER A 112 -2.80 -16.21 -0.35
C SER A 112 -3.70 -16.70 -1.49
N LEU A 113 -3.37 -16.35 -2.73
CA LEU A 113 -4.12 -16.80 -3.91
C LEU A 113 -3.98 -18.32 -4.16
N GLU A 114 -2.83 -18.90 -3.87
CA GLU A 114 -2.59 -20.35 -4.03
C GLU A 114 -3.44 -21.21 -3.08
N GLN A 115 -3.87 -20.64 -1.95
CA GLN A 115 -4.78 -21.32 -1.02
C GLN A 115 -6.23 -21.40 -1.53
N ILE A 116 -6.57 -20.66 -2.58
CA ILE A 116 -7.93 -20.57 -3.12
C ILE A 116 -8.01 -21.38 -4.41
N GLN A 117 -8.98 -22.29 -4.49
CA GLN A 117 -9.22 -23.11 -5.69
C GLN A 117 -9.53 -22.22 -6.90
N PRO A 118 -9.02 -22.54 -8.11
CA PRO A 118 -9.15 -21.67 -9.28
C PRO A 118 -10.59 -21.28 -9.62
N GLU A 119 -11.54 -22.22 -9.52
CA GLU A 119 -12.96 -21.99 -9.78
C GLU A 119 -13.60 -21.02 -8.77
N LYS A 120 -13.09 -20.95 -7.57
CA LYS A 120 -13.59 -20.01 -6.53
C LYS A 120 -13.12 -18.58 -6.74
N LYS A 121 -12.01 -18.37 -7.44
CA LYS A 121 -11.47 -17.03 -7.69
C LYS A 121 -12.33 -16.18 -8.61
N VAL A 122 -13.16 -16.81 -9.44
CA VAL A 122 -14.06 -16.14 -10.41
C VAL A 122 -15.49 -15.99 -9.90
N ILE A 123 -15.85 -16.64 -8.79
CA ILE A 123 -17.21 -16.59 -8.23
C ILE A 123 -17.47 -15.18 -7.68
N ALA A 124 -18.66 -14.67 -7.99
CA ALA A 124 -19.14 -13.43 -7.43
C ALA A 124 -19.37 -13.55 -5.93
N ILE A 125 -18.73 -12.66 -5.15
CA ILE A 125 -18.83 -12.62 -3.70
C ILE A 125 -19.90 -11.57 -3.33
N PRO A 126 -20.97 -11.94 -2.62
CA PRO A 126 -22.01 -11.00 -2.23
C PRO A 126 -21.45 -9.81 -1.43
N ASN A 127 -21.91 -8.61 -1.77
CA ASN A 127 -21.49 -7.34 -1.16
C ASN A 127 -20.02 -6.97 -1.34
N GLU A 128 -19.27 -7.67 -2.21
CA GLU A 128 -17.89 -7.32 -2.56
C GLU A 128 -17.87 -6.29 -3.69
N VAL A 129 -17.16 -5.17 -3.47
CA VAL A 129 -17.07 -4.06 -4.43
C VAL A 129 -16.41 -4.51 -5.75
N HIS A 130 -15.39 -5.35 -5.66
CA HIS A 130 -14.64 -5.87 -6.82
C HIS A 130 -15.18 -7.20 -7.36
N VAL A 131 -16.36 -7.59 -6.92
CA VAL A 131 -17.16 -8.73 -7.37
C VAL A 131 -16.55 -10.10 -7.09
N SER A 132 -15.24 -10.32 -7.31
CA SER A 132 -14.57 -11.61 -7.15
C SER A 132 -13.11 -11.44 -6.70
N ILE A 133 -12.47 -12.55 -6.32
CA ILE A 133 -11.02 -12.55 -6.00
C ILE A 133 -10.19 -12.03 -7.19
N LEU A 134 -10.49 -12.44 -8.42
CA LEU A 134 -9.79 -11.92 -9.60
C LEU A 134 -10.07 -10.44 -9.83
N GLY A 135 -11.28 -9.95 -9.51
CA GLY A 135 -11.60 -8.53 -9.56
C GLY A 135 -10.78 -7.73 -8.54
N ILE A 136 -10.54 -8.27 -7.33
CA ILE A 136 -9.65 -7.65 -6.34
C ILE A 136 -8.20 -7.64 -6.86
N LEU A 137 -7.74 -8.72 -7.49
CA LEU A 137 -6.39 -8.78 -8.06
C LEU A 137 -6.19 -7.73 -9.16
N GLU A 138 -7.16 -7.61 -10.06
CA GLU A 138 -7.17 -6.57 -11.10
C GLU A 138 -7.14 -5.17 -10.47
N HIS A 139 -7.92 -4.93 -9.42
CA HIS A 139 -7.93 -3.67 -8.69
C HIS A 139 -6.58 -3.35 -8.05
N ILE A 140 -5.90 -4.32 -7.43
CA ILE A 140 -4.55 -4.14 -6.88
C ILE A 140 -3.60 -3.66 -7.97
N ALA A 141 -3.60 -4.33 -9.12
CA ALA A 141 -2.71 -3.99 -10.23
C ALA A 141 -3.00 -2.60 -10.81
N TRP A 142 -4.27 -2.28 -11.08
CA TRP A 142 -4.64 -0.97 -11.59
C TRP A 142 -4.39 0.16 -10.60
N THR A 143 -4.52 -0.08 -9.30
CA THR A 143 -4.19 0.93 -8.28
C THR A 143 -2.69 1.17 -8.21
N GLU A 144 -1.86 0.14 -8.28
CA GLU A 144 -0.39 0.31 -8.35
C GLU A 144 0.01 1.10 -9.61
N TRP A 145 -0.52 0.76 -10.78
CA TRP A 145 -0.31 1.53 -12.01
C TRP A 145 -0.75 2.99 -11.86
N TRP A 146 -1.92 3.21 -11.30
CA TRP A 146 -2.51 4.54 -11.12
C TRP A 146 -1.69 5.43 -10.19
N THR A 147 -1.08 4.89 -9.13
CA THR A 147 -0.22 5.71 -8.25
C THR A 147 0.99 6.30 -9.01
N PHE A 148 1.57 5.55 -9.94
CA PHE A 148 2.65 6.04 -10.81
C PHE A 148 2.15 7.00 -11.89
N GLU A 149 0.92 6.82 -12.36
CA GLU A 149 0.26 7.79 -13.26
C GLU A 149 0.07 9.15 -12.56
N ARG A 150 -0.13 9.18 -11.26
CA ARG A 150 -0.20 10.43 -10.48
C ARG A 150 1.08 11.27 -10.55
N LEU A 151 2.23 10.66 -10.83
CA LEU A 151 3.51 11.35 -11.08
C LEU A 151 3.83 11.52 -12.58
N ASP A 152 2.91 11.23 -13.49
CA ASP A 152 3.11 11.27 -14.95
C ASP A 152 4.23 10.36 -15.46
N ILE A 153 4.52 9.25 -14.78
CA ILE A 153 5.62 8.33 -15.12
C ILE A 153 5.15 6.90 -15.42
N ALA A 154 3.86 6.61 -15.33
CA ALA A 154 3.33 5.30 -15.70
C ALA A 154 3.39 5.08 -17.23
N ALA A 155 3.63 3.83 -17.65
CA ALA A 155 3.48 3.45 -19.04
C ALA A 155 2.03 3.65 -19.52
N PRO A 156 1.81 3.88 -20.83
CA PRO A 156 0.46 4.04 -21.38
C PRO A 156 -0.46 2.86 -21.03
N ARG A 157 -1.63 3.15 -20.51
CA ARG A 157 -2.61 2.14 -20.08
C ARG A 157 -2.91 1.10 -21.17
N ALA A 158 -2.93 1.51 -22.43
CA ALA A 158 -3.18 0.64 -23.58
C ALA A 158 -2.10 -0.43 -23.82
N GLN A 159 -0.94 -0.32 -23.16
CA GLN A 159 0.14 -1.30 -23.23
C GLN A 159 0.05 -2.36 -22.11
N MET A 160 -0.85 -2.18 -21.16
CA MET A 160 -1.02 -3.11 -20.04
C MET A 160 -1.81 -4.36 -20.48
N PRO A 161 -1.41 -5.57 -20.00
CA PRO A 161 -2.13 -6.80 -20.26
C PRO A 161 -3.57 -6.75 -19.74
N ALA A 162 -4.47 -7.52 -20.37
CA ALA A 162 -5.85 -7.67 -19.93
C ALA A 162 -6.03 -8.78 -18.88
N ASP A 163 -5.15 -9.79 -18.87
CA ASP A 163 -5.18 -10.86 -17.85
C ASP A 163 -4.72 -10.33 -16.49
N PRO A 164 -5.48 -10.52 -15.41
CA PRO A 164 -5.16 -9.94 -14.09
C PRO A 164 -3.79 -10.34 -13.54
N TYR A 165 -3.32 -11.57 -13.76
CA TYR A 165 -2.01 -12.02 -13.28
C TYR A 165 -0.88 -11.38 -14.10
N GLN A 166 -1.02 -11.37 -15.43
CA GLN A 166 -0.06 -10.70 -16.31
C GLN A 166 -0.02 -9.18 -16.06
N LEU A 167 -1.17 -8.56 -15.80
CA LEU A 167 -1.27 -7.15 -15.42
C LEU A 167 -0.53 -6.88 -14.12
N LEU A 168 -0.75 -7.72 -13.11
CA LEU A 168 -0.09 -7.61 -11.81
C LEU A 168 1.45 -7.67 -11.94
N ASP A 169 1.94 -8.59 -12.78
CA ASP A 169 3.39 -8.74 -13.04
C ASP A 169 3.95 -7.57 -13.84
N ALA A 170 3.24 -7.13 -14.88
CA ALA A 170 3.68 -6.01 -15.73
C ALA A 170 3.77 -4.70 -14.95
N VAL A 171 2.78 -4.40 -14.11
CA VAL A 171 2.76 -3.20 -13.30
C VAL A 171 3.88 -3.24 -12.25
N ARG A 172 4.11 -4.37 -11.57
CA ARG A 172 5.20 -4.52 -10.61
C ARG A 172 6.57 -4.40 -11.27
N ALA A 173 6.75 -4.95 -12.47
CA ALA A 173 7.99 -4.77 -13.24
C ALA A 173 8.25 -3.29 -13.56
N GLN A 174 7.20 -2.56 -13.98
CA GLN A 174 7.27 -1.12 -14.18
C GLN A 174 7.66 -0.38 -12.89
N THR A 175 6.96 -0.65 -11.79
CA THR A 175 7.26 -0.05 -10.47
C THR A 175 8.72 -0.23 -10.11
N LYS A 176 9.23 -1.47 -10.19
CA LYS A 176 10.64 -1.79 -9.86
C LYS A 176 11.64 -1.10 -10.78
N SER A 177 11.30 -0.89 -12.05
CA SER A 177 12.17 -0.20 -13.00
C SER A 177 12.23 1.31 -12.78
N LEU A 178 11.13 1.93 -12.29
CA LEU A 178 11.04 3.37 -12.12
C LEU A 178 11.57 3.86 -10.77
N LEU A 179 11.48 3.04 -9.71
CA LEU A 179 11.85 3.45 -8.35
C LEU A 179 13.28 3.95 -8.19
N PRO A 180 14.33 3.32 -8.80
CA PRO A 180 15.71 3.83 -8.71
C PRO A 180 15.86 5.25 -9.26
N ASP A 181 15.09 5.60 -10.28
CA ASP A 181 15.14 6.93 -10.90
C ASP A 181 14.48 8.02 -10.05
N LEU A 182 13.78 7.65 -8.98
CA LEU A 182 13.13 8.57 -8.03
C LEU A 182 14.01 8.95 -6.84
N VAL A 183 15.20 8.34 -6.71
CA VAL A 183 16.17 8.69 -5.65
C VAL A 183 16.56 10.17 -5.76
N GLY A 184 16.45 10.90 -4.66
CA GLY A 184 16.81 12.31 -4.55
C GLY A 184 15.89 13.27 -5.32
N LYS A 185 14.78 12.82 -5.90
CA LYS A 185 13.85 13.69 -6.62
C LYS A 185 12.95 14.45 -5.66
N GLU A 186 13.05 15.78 -5.71
CA GLU A 186 12.10 16.72 -5.09
C GLU A 186 10.90 16.91 -6.02
N LEU A 187 10.11 15.85 -6.20
CA LEU A 187 8.98 15.83 -7.12
C LEU A 187 7.67 15.85 -6.32
N VAL A 188 6.85 16.89 -6.55
CA VAL A 188 5.47 16.92 -6.04
C VAL A 188 4.56 17.37 -7.19
N ILE A 189 3.57 16.54 -7.50
CA ILE A 189 2.54 16.83 -8.50
C ILE A 189 1.19 16.91 -7.81
N GLU A 190 0.39 17.92 -8.16
CA GLU A 190 -0.99 18.03 -7.71
C GLU A 190 -1.94 17.62 -8.84
N LYS A 191 -2.80 16.64 -8.56
CA LYS A 191 -3.91 16.21 -9.44
C LYS A 191 -5.19 16.14 -8.63
N GLN A 192 -6.25 16.76 -9.10
CA GLN A 192 -7.57 16.73 -8.45
C GLN A 192 -7.53 17.22 -6.98
N LYS A 193 -6.71 18.23 -6.68
CA LYS A 193 -6.43 18.77 -5.34
C LYS A 193 -5.67 17.83 -4.40
N GLU A 194 -5.22 16.66 -4.87
CA GLU A 194 -4.37 15.75 -4.12
C GLU A 194 -2.92 15.89 -4.58
N ARG A 195 -2.01 16.07 -3.60
CA ARG A 195 -0.56 16.10 -3.86
C ARG A 195 0.00 14.68 -3.85
N TRP A 196 0.95 14.44 -4.74
CA TRP A 196 1.63 13.18 -4.93
C TRP A 196 3.14 13.37 -4.98
N SER A 197 3.89 12.49 -4.34
CA SER A 197 5.35 12.47 -4.32
C SER A 197 5.86 11.03 -4.42
N PRO A 198 7.15 10.81 -4.72
CA PRO A 198 7.75 9.48 -4.69
C PRO A 198 7.52 8.72 -3.37
N ARG A 199 7.62 9.41 -2.22
CA ARG A 199 7.42 8.81 -0.90
C ARG A 199 5.96 8.41 -0.68
N LYS A 200 5.01 9.28 -1.03
CA LYS A 200 3.58 8.97 -0.92
C LYS A 200 3.18 7.78 -1.78
N ILE A 201 3.64 7.70 -3.05
CA ILE A 201 3.27 6.55 -3.90
C ILE A 201 3.77 5.23 -3.31
N LEU A 202 4.99 5.18 -2.76
CA LEU A 202 5.50 3.97 -2.10
C LEU A 202 4.68 3.59 -0.88
N ARG A 203 4.38 4.54 0.00
CA ARG A 203 3.53 4.33 1.16
C ARG A 203 2.18 3.74 0.78
N ARG A 204 1.53 4.33 -0.24
CA ARG A 204 0.21 3.90 -0.72
C ARG A 204 0.25 2.54 -1.42
N THR A 205 1.24 2.30 -2.27
CA THR A 205 1.39 1.03 -3.01
C THR A 205 1.62 -0.14 -2.05
N LEU A 206 2.54 -0.02 -1.11
CA LEU A 206 2.82 -1.08 -0.12
C LEU A 206 1.62 -1.38 0.78
N TRP A 207 0.95 -0.32 1.26
CA TRP A 207 -0.27 -0.48 2.06
C TRP A 207 -1.36 -1.20 1.29
N HIS A 208 -1.66 -0.74 0.08
CA HIS A 208 -2.79 -1.21 -0.71
C HIS A 208 -2.68 -2.72 -1.02
N GLU A 209 -1.52 -3.18 -1.46
CA GLU A 209 -1.31 -4.61 -1.72
C GLU A 209 -1.43 -5.43 -0.43
N ARG A 210 -0.82 -5.00 0.67
CA ARG A 210 -0.91 -5.71 1.95
C ARG A 210 -2.32 -5.76 2.51
N ASP A 211 -3.05 -4.67 2.43
CA ASP A 211 -4.43 -4.60 2.90
C ASP A 211 -5.34 -5.55 2.11
N HIS A 212 -5.21 -5.54 0.79
CA HIS A 212 -5.96 -6.47 -0.06
C HIS A 212 -5.48 -7.92 0.07
N THR A 213 -4.22 -8.18 0.38
CA THR A 213 -3.74 -9.54 0.72
C THR A 213 -4.46 -10.08 1.95
N HIS A 214 -4.59 -9.28 3.01
CA HIS A 214 -5.37 -9.65 4.19
C HIS A 214 -6.86 -9.84 3.85
N HIS A 215 -7.42 -8.98 2.99
CA HIS A 215 -8.80 -9.10 2.53
C HIS A 215 -9.04 -10.41 1.77
N ILE A 216 -8.18 -10.74 0.79
CA ILE A 216 -8.25 -12.00 0.02
C ILE A 216 -8.13 -13.21 0.93
N THR A 217 -7.18 -13.20 1.88
CA THR A 217 -7.00 -14.29 2.85
C THR A 217 -8.27 -14.51 3.67
N LYS A 218 -8.90 -13.43 4.13
CA LYS A 218 -10.16 -13.49 4.86
C LYS A 218 -11.29 -14.04 3.99
N LEU A 219 -11.47 -13.54 2.77
CA LEU A 219 -12.50 -14.02 1.83
C LEU A 219 -12.28 -15.49 1.49
N GLY A 220 -11.05 -15.92 1.24
CA GLY A 220 -10.71 -17.32 0.94
C GLY A 220 -11.12 -18.31 2.03
N SER A 221 -11.25 -17.85 3.27
CA SER A 221 -11.74 -18.69 4.38
C SER A 221 -13.26 -18.88 4.40
N TYR A 222 -14.03 -18.09 3.62
CA TYR A 222 -15.50 -18.14 3.54
C TYR A 222 -16.04 -18.76 2.26
N ILE A 223 -15.21 -18.86 1.22
CA ILE A 223 -15.59 -19.43 -0.07
C ILE A 223 -14.89 -20.78 -0.28
#